data_5e16f021e1efc28d9b0c24a324f4bccf
#
_entry.id   5e16f021e1efc28d9b0c24a324f4bccf
#
_cell.length_a   1.000
_cell.length_b   1.000
_cell.length_c   1.000
_cell.angle_alpha   90.00
_cell.angle_beta   90.00
_cell.angle_gamma   90.00
#
_symmetry.space_group_name_H-M   'P 1'
#
loop_
_entity.id
_entity.type
_entity.pdbx_description
1 polymer ?
#
loop_
_entity_poly.entity_id
_entity_poly.type
_entity_poly.pdbx_seq_one_letter_code
_entity_poly.pdbx_strand_id
1 'polypeptide(L)'
;RECLSKGFDLIDWYELDPEVVKVCQKYLPKICGDVKANNNVKSYWGDAFESIKTVKDSKYDKIFVDLNDDQCCIDLAEKNMKSLKRILKPDGVITAQVGCLSKKPKQVNSWLKVLSQNFGNAKLDEVFIPSFDCRWNFASSIMNS
;
A
#
# COMPACT_ATOMS: atom_id res chain seq x y z
N ARG A 1 -1.82 -8.13 -9.65
CA ARG A 1 -2.56 -8.38 -10.89
C ARG A 1 -3.09 -7.07 -11.47
N GLU A 2 -3.87 -6.28 -10.72
CA GLU A 2 -4.49 -5.05 -11.21
C GLU A 2 -3.46 -3.99 -11.66
N CYS A 3 -2.34 -3.86 -10.95
CA CYS A 3 -1.27 -2.96 -11.38
C CYS A 3 -0.73 -3.35 -12.77
N LEU A 4 -0.51 -4.65 -13.01
CA LEU A 4 -0.08 -5.15 -14.33
C LEU A 4 -1.10 -4.82 -15.41
N SER A 5 -2.41 -4.99 -15.14
CA SER A 5 -3.47 -4.68 -16.10
C SER A 5 -3.58 -3.18 -16.40
N LYS A 6 -3.05 -2.32 -15.53
CA LYS A 6 -3.01 -0.85 -15.68
C LYS A 6 -1.71 -0.33 -16.30
N GLY A 7 -0.84 -1.22 -16.78
CA GLY A 7 0.36 -0.85 -17.52
C GLY A 7 1.52 -0.35 -16.67
N PHE A 8 1.63 -0.79 -15.41
CA PHE A 8 2.82 -0.53 -14.63
C PHE A 8 3.98 -1.38 -15.16
N ASP A 9 5.10 -0.73 -15.49
CA ASP A 9 6.28 -1.37 -16.10
C ASP A 9 7.09 -2.19 -15.11
N LEU A 10 7.14 -1.75 -13.85
CA LEU A 10 7.87 -2.43 -12.79
C LEU A 10 7.08 -2.33 -11.48
N ILE A 11 6.93 -3.46 -10.81
CA ILE A 11 6.25 -3.58 -9.53
C ILE A 11 7.19 -4.26 -8.55
N ASP A 12 7.60 -3.53 -7.52
CA ASP A 12 8.28 -4.11 -6.36
C ASP A 12 7.20 -4.46 -5.32
N TRP A 13 7.07 -5.75 -5.02
CA TRP A 13 6.09 -6.28 -4.09
C TRP A 13 6.77 -6.76 -2.82
N TYR A 14 6.44 -6.12 -1.71
CA TYR A 14 6.96 -6.45 -0.39
C TYR A 14 5.90 -7.20 0.39
N GLU A 15 6.20 -8.41 0.87
CA GLU A 15 5.30 -9.27 1.61
C GLU A 15 6.03 -9.91 2.79
N LEU A 16 5.44 -9.78 3.97
CA LEU A 16 6.03 -10.27 5.22
C LEU A 16 6.08 -11.81 5.25
N ASP A 17 4.99 -12.45 4.82
CA ASP A 17 4.83 -13.90 4.91
C ASP A 17 4.71 -14.56 3.52
N PRO A 18 5.78 -15.19 3.00
CA PRO A 18 5.73 -15.86 1.71
C PRO A 18 4.76 -17.06 1.67
N GLU A 19 4.37 -17.62 2.82
CA GLU A 19 3.41 -18.72 2.86
C GLU A 19 2.01 -18.29 2.45
N VAL A 20 1.61 -17.05 2.79
CA VAL A 20 0.34 -16.45 2.31
C VAL A 20 0.27 -16.50 0.79
N VAL A 21 1.36 -16.13 0.12
CA VAL A 21 1.43 -16.15 -1.35
C VAL A 21 1.30 -17.56 -1.91
N LYS A 22 1.99 -18.54 -1.32
CA LYS A 22 1.91 -19.95 -1.74
C LYS A 22 0.49 -20.50 -1.58
N VAL A 23 -0.16 -20.22 -0.45
CA VAL A 23 -1.54 -20.64 -0.18
C VAL A 23 -2.51 -19.99 -1.18
N CYS A 24 -2.39 -18.68 -1.40
CA CYS A 24 -3.22 -17.96 -2.36
C CYS A 24 -3.04 -18.49 -3.79
N GLN A 25 -1.83 -18.74 -4.23
CA GLN A 25 -1.56 -19.31 -5.55
C GLN A 25 -2.17 -20.71 -5.70
N LYS A 26 -2.11 -21.53 -4.64
CA LYS A 26 -2.64 -22.89 -4.66
C LYS A 26 -4.17 -22.93 -4.69
N TYR A 27 -4.82 -22.11 -3.87
CA TYR A 27 -6.26 -22.20 -3.64
C TYR A 27 -7.08 -21.12 -4.36
N LEU A 28 -6.45 -20.02 -4.76
CA LEU A 28 -7.08 -18.88 -5.43
C LEU A 28 -6.41 -18.50 -6.76
N PRO A 29 -6.05 -19.48 -7.63
CA PRO A 29 -5.27 -19.20 -8.84
C PRO A 29 -5.98 -18.24 -9.80
N LYS A 30 -7.31 -18.27 -9.86
CA LYS A 30 -8.10 -17.37 -10.72
C LYS A 30 -8.05 -15.91 -10.23
N ILE A 31 -7.89 -15.69 -8.93
CA ILE A 31 -7.81 -14.35 -8.33
C ILE A 31 -6.38 -13.82 -8.40
N CYS A 32 -5.42 -14.63 -7.98
CA CYS A 32 -4.01 -14.24 -7.93
C CYS A 32 -3.38 -14.11 -9.33
N GLY A 33 -3.83 -14.93 -10.29
CA GLY A 33 -3.18 -15.02 -11.58
C GLY A 33 -1.74 -15.49 -11.46
N ASP A 34 -0.98 -15.31 -12.52
CA ASP A 34 0.45 -15.69 -12.57
C ASP A 34 1.37 -14.48 -12.29
N VAL A 35 1.04 -13.73 -11.23
CA VAL A 35 1.77 -12.50 -10.88
C VAL A 35 3.25 -12.78 -10.59
N LYS A 36 3.56 -13.92 -9.96
CA LYS A 36 4.92 -14.27 -9.55
C LYS A 36 5.84 -14.61 -10.73
N ALA A 37 5.28 -15.15 -11.81
CA ALA A 37 6.04 -15.45 -13.02
C ALA A 37 6.20 -14.26 -13.96
N ASN A 38 5.58 -13.12 -13.66
CA ASN A 38 5.66 -11.94 -14.49
C ASN A 38 6.99 -11.21 -14.25
N ASN A 39 7.75 -11.00 -15.32
CA ASN A 39 9.08 -10.36 -15.26
C ASN A 39 9.04 -8.90 -14.76
N ASN A 40 7.88 -8.25 -14.81
CA ASN A 40 7.67 -6.89 -14.31
C ASN A 40 7.43 -6.85 -12.80
N VAL A 41 7.32 -8.00 -12.13
CA VAL A 41 7.11 -8.09 -10.67
C VAL A 41 8.34 -8.65 -9.98
N LYS A 42 8.91 -7.88 -9.06
CA LYS A 42 9.95 -8.31 -8.14
C LYS A 42 9.36 -8.48 -6.75
N SER A 43 9.47 -9.68 -6.21
CA SER A 43 8.98 -9.98 -4.86
C SER A 43 10.11 -9.90 -3.84
N TYR A 44 9.84 -9.24 -2.72
CA TYR A 44 10.75 -9.10 -1.58
C TYR A 44 10.06 -9.68 -0.34
N TRP A 45 10.71 -10.62 0.32
CA TRP A 45 10.16 -11.35 1.46
C TRP A 45 10.69 -10.80 2.77
N GLY A 46 9.81 -10.61 3.75
CA GLY A 46 10.12 -10.10 5.07
C GLY A 46 9.59 -8.69 5.32
N ASP A 47 10.10 -8.03 6.35
CA ASP A 47 9.63 -6.69 6.74
C ASP A 47 9.88 -5.66 5.64
N ALA A 48 8.78 -5.14 5.09
CA ALA A 48 8.81 -4.12 4.06
C ALA A 48 9.54 -2.85 4.53
N PHE A 49 9.33 -2.42 5.78
CA PHE A 49 9.91 -1.20 6.32
C PHE A 49 11.41 -1.31 6.55
N GLU A 50 11.92 -2.50 6.86
CA GLU A 50 13.35 -2.76 6.86
C GLU A 50 13.91 -2.77 5.43
N SER A 51 13.22 -3.44 4.52
CA SER A 51 13.64 -3.57 3.12
C SER A 51 13.75 -2.23 2.40
N ILE A 52 12.79 -1.31 2.61
CA ILE A 52 12.80 0.00 1.95
C ILE A 52 13.92 0.93 2.42
N LYS A 53 14.59 0.66 3.54
CA LYS A 53 15.72 1.47 4.01
C LYS A 53 16.88 1.51 3.01
N THR A 54 17.08 0.43 2.25
CA THR A 54 18.13 0.30 1.25
C THR A 54 17.69 0.69 -0.16
N VAL A 55 16.42 1.01 -0.35
CA VAL A 55 15.90 1.44 -1.64
C VAL A 55 16.43 2.84 -1.99
N LYS A 56 16.80 3.04 -3.25
CA LYS A 56 17.25 4.33 -3.78
C LYS A 56 16.18 5.41 -3.61
N ASP A 57 16.62 6.63 -3.34
CA ASP A 57 15.77 7.80 -3.27
C ASP A 57 15.02 8.04 -4.60
N SER A 58 13.81 8.56 -4.52
CA SER A 58 12.99 8.94 -5.67
C SER A 58 12.86 7.80 -6.70
N LYS A 59 12.63 6.58 -6.23
CA LYS A 59 12.53 5.39 -7.10
C LYS A 59 11.12 5.20 -7.65
N TYR A 60 10.10 5.39 -6.81
CA TYR A 60 8.72 4.99 -7.13
C TYR A 60 7.85 6.16 -7.54
N ASP A 61 7.07 5.95 -8.59
CA ASP A 61 6.01 6.88 -9.00
C ASP A 61 4.77 6.72 -8.11
N LYS A 62 4.53 5.49 -7.62
CA LYS A 62 3.40 5.16 -6.74
C LYS A 62 3.79 4.19 -5.65
N ILE A 63 3.24 4.40 -4.47
CA ILE A 63 3.35 3.49 -3.32
C ILE A 63 1.94 3.14 -2.87
N PHE A 64 1.67 1.83 -2.74
CA PHE A 64 0.44 1.31 -2.16
C PHE A 64 0.75 0.69 -0.80
N VAL A 65 0.13 1.23 0.26
CA VAL A 65 0.27 0.73 1.62
C VAL A 65 -0.97 -0.08 1.95
N ASP A 66 -0.82 -1.39 1.91
CA ASP A 66 -1.89 -2.35 2.17
C ASP A 66 -1.51 -3.20 3.39
N LEU A 67 -1.78 -2.65 4.56
CA LEU A 67 -1.51 -3.27 5.86
C LEU A 67 -2.81 -3.66 6.55
N ASN A 68 -2.72 -4.44 7.64
CA ASN A 68 -3.86 -4.74 8.48
C ASN A 68 -4.47 -3.49 9.10
N ASP A 69 -5.75 -3.60 9.48
CA ASP A 69 -6.55 -2.49 10.03
C ASP A 69 -6.28 -2.17 11.50
N ASP A 70 -5.19 -2.62 12.06
CA ASP A 70 -4.87 -2.43 13.46
C ASP A 70 -4.09 -1.15 13.71
N GLN A 71 -4.29 -0.53 14.87
CA GLN A 71 -3.61 0.71 15.24
C GLN A 71 -2.07 0.55 15.19
N CYS A 72 -1.55 -0.61 15.56
CA CYS A 72 -0.12 -0.88 15.50
C CYS A 72 0.45 -0.76 14.07
N CYS A 73 -0.34 -1.08 13.05
CA CYS A 73 0.08 -0.92 11.65
C CYS A 73 0.13 0.55 11.23
N ILE A 74 -0.78 1.38 11.74
CA ILE A 74 -0.75 2.83 11.51
C ILE A 74 0.49 3.44 12.19
N ASP A 75 0.73 3.07 13.44
CA ASP A 75 1.90 3.54 14.21
C ASP A 75 3.22 3.12 13.55
N LEU A 76 3.26 1.91 12.99
CA LEU A 76 4.40 1.40 12.25
C LEU A 76 4.62 2.17 10.95
N ALA A 77 3.56 2.44 10.20
CA ALA A 77 3.63 3.24 8.99
C ALA A 77 4.05 4.68 9.30
N GLU A 78 3.52 5.31 10.36
CA GLU A 78 3.89 6.66 10.80
C GLU A 78 5.38 6.75 11.12
N LYS A 79 5.94 5.80 11.86
CA LYS A 79 7.38 5.72 12.17
C LYS A 79 8.26 5.65 10.91
N ASN A 80 7.74 5.04 9.85
CA ASN A 80 8.47 4.81 8.60
C ASN A 80 8.13 5.82 7.48
N MET A 81 7.31 6.83 7.76
CA MET A 81 6.85 7.80 6.77
C MET A 81 8.00 8.55 6.08
N LYS A 82 9.08 8.84 6.82
CA LYS A 82 10.30 9.46 6.23
C LYS A 82 10.92 8.58 5.16
N SER A 83 10.98 7.26 5.38
CA SER A 83 11.51 6.31 4.40
C SER A 83 10.59 6.19 3.19
N LEU A 84 9.27 6.13 3.39
CA LEU A 84 8.29 6.12 2.30
C LEU A 84 8.38 7.40 1.47
N LYS A 85 8.49 8.55 2.12
CA LYS A 85 8.66 9.84 1.46
C LYS A 85 9.95 9.90 0.63
N ARG A 86 11.07 9.44 1.17
CA ARG A 86 12.37 9.43 0.51
C ARG A 86 12.36 8.63 -0.79
N ILE A 87 11.72 7.47 -0.82
CA ILE A 87 11.70 6.59 -1.99
C ILE A 87 10.64 6.95 -3.03
N LEU A 88 9.71 7.84 -2.69
CA LEU A 88 8.71 8.37 -3.61
C LEU A 88 9.32 9.50 -4.45
N LYS A 89 9.04 9.52 -5.74
CA LYS A 89 9.46 10.60 -6.64
C LYS A 89 8.72 11.90 -6.33
N PRO A 90 9.26 13.08 -6.73
CA PRO A 90 8.46 14.30 -6.84
C PRO A 90 7.21 14.02 -7.67
N ASP A 91 6.08 14.59 -7.26
CA ASP A 91 4.74 14.34 -7.84
C ASP A 91 4.25 12.87 -7.78
N GLY A 92 5.00 12.01 -7.11
CA GLY A 92 4.59 10.64 -6.84
C GLY A 92 3.40 10.56 -5.89
N VAL A 93 2.66 9.46 -5.95
CA VAL A 93 1.43 9.26 -5.17
C VAL A 93 1.62 8.14 -4.17
N ILE A 94 1.27 8.39 -2.92
CA ILE A 94 1.09 7.35 -1.91
C ILE A 94 -0.40 7.12 -1.67
N THR A 95 -0.83 5.87 -1.64
CA THR A 95 -2.20 5.48 -1.32
C THR A 95 -2.18 4.41 -0.24
N ALA A 96 -2.95 4.60 0.83
CA ALA A 96 -3.13 3.61 1.88
C ALA A 96 -4.58 3.12 1.91
N GLN A 97 -4.77 1.83 2.12
CA GLN A 97 -6.06 1.33 2.56
C GLN A 97 -6.24 1.72 4.02
N VAL A 98 -7.38 2.32 4.37
CA VAL A 98 -7.55 2.94 5.69
C VAL A 98 -8.76 2.43 6.45
N GLY A 99 -9.50 1.49 5.87
CA GLY A 99 -10.64 0.86 6.50
C GLY A 99 -11.98 1.53 6.18
N CYS A 100 -12.97 1.19 6.97
CA CYS A 100 -14.35 1.64 6.80
C CYS A 100 -14.65 2.82 7.72
N LEU A 101 -14.89 4.01 7.16
CA LEU A 101 -15.15 5.24 7.93
C LEU A 101 -16.37 5.09 8.85
N SER A 102 -17.44 4.44 8.40
CA SER A 102 -18.65 4.25 9.21
C SER A 102 -18.46 3.28 10.38
N LYS A 103 -17.54 2.32 10.25
CA LYS A 103 -17.26 1.31 11.31
C LYS A 103 -16.09 1.70 12.21
N LYS A 104 -15.06 2.35 11.64
CA LYS A 104 -13.78 2.66 12.32
C LYS A 104 -13.32 4.11 12.06
N PRO A 105 -14.12 5.14 12.41
CA PRO A 105 -13.80 6.54 12.07
C PRO A 105 -12.48 7.03 12.69
N LYS A 106 -12.14 6.59 13.89
CA LYS A 106 -10.87 6.99 14.55
C LYS A 106 -9.66 6.52 13.74
N GLN A 107 -9.69 5.30 13.24
CA GLN A 107 -8.61 4.72 12.44
C GLN A 107 -8.43 5.45 11.10
N VAL A 108 -9.54 5.68 10.38
CA VAL A 108 -9.50 6.42 9.11
C VAL A 108 -8.96 7.84 9.33
N ASN A 109 -9.38 8.52 10.39
CA ASN A 109 -8.88 9.85 10.74
C ASN A 109 -7.39 9.84 11.14
N SER A 110 -6.91 8.78 11.82
CA SER A 110 -5.48 8.62 12.12
C SER A 110 -4.65 8.52 10.86
N TRP A 111 -5.07 7.70 9.88
CA TRP A 111 -4.40 7.60 8.59
C TRP A 111 -4.39 8.93 7.82
N LEU A 112 -5.55 9.63 7.76
CA LEU A 112 -5.63 10.95 7.13
C LEU A 112 -4.68 11.95 7.76
N LYS A 113 -4.58 11.95 9.09
CA LYS A 113 -3.65 12.81 9.83
C LYS A 113 -2.20 12.49 9.47
N VAL A 114 -1.80 11.22 9.52
CA VAL A 114 -0.45 10.77 9.19
C VAL A 114 -0.05 11.17 7.77
N LEU A 115 -0.92 10.92 6.79
CA LEU A 115 -0.65 11.28 5.41
C LEU A 115 -0.59 12.80 5.21
N SER A 116 -1.56 13.55 5.76
CA SER A 116 -1.59 15.01 5.61
C SER A 116 -0.39 15.69 6.24
N GLN A 117 0.08 15.21 7.40
CA GLN A 117 1.26 15.77 8.08
C GLN A 117 2.56 15.53 7.30
N ASN A 118 2.66 14.44 6.54
CA ASN A 118 3.89 14.06 5.85
C ASN A 118 3.93 14.48 4.38
N PHE A 119 2.78 14.52 3.71
CA PHE A 119 2.69 14.78 2.26
C PHE A 119 1.85 16.00 1.89
N GLY A 120 1.19 16.63 2.85
CA GLY A 120 0.23 17.70 2.60
C GLY A 120 -1.21 17.16 2.59
N ASN A 121 -2.06 17.65 1.70
CA ASN A 121 -3.48 17.28 1.68
C ASN A 121 -3.68 15.81 1.33
N ALA A 122 -4.36 15.07 2.23
CA ALA A 122 -4.82 13.72 1.96
C ALA A 122 -6.26 13.75 1.42
N LYS A 123 -6.48 13.06 0.30
CA LYS A 123 -7.80 12.83 -0.28
C LYS A 123 -8.32 11.47 0.15
N LEU A 124 -9.61 11.39 0.49
CA LEU A 124 -10.29 10.15 0.82
C LEU A 124 -11.20 9.75 -0.33
N ASP A 125 -10.98 8.56 -0.86
CA ASP A 125 -11.85 7.92 -1.84
C ASP A 125 -12.57 6.72 -1.20
N GLU A 126 -13.81 6.45 -1.62
CA GLU A 126 -14.66 5.43 -1.04
C GLU A 126 -15.15 4.46 -2.12
N VAL A 127 -15.04 3.16 -1.86
CA VAL A 127 -15.49 2.10 -2.76
C VAL A 127 -16.25 1.03 -1.96
N PHE A 128 -17.42 0.61 -2.43
CA PHE A 128 -18.11 -0.52 -1.82
C PHE A 128 -17.38 -1.84 -2.14
N ILE A 129 -16.98 -2.58 -1.10
CA ILE A 129 -16.33 -3.88 -1.23
C ILE A 129 -17.28 -4.96 -0.68
N PRO A 130 -17.88 -5.79 -1.56
CA PRO A 130 -18.88 -6.77 -1.15
C PRO A 130 -18.41 -7.74 -0.07
N SER A 131 -17.15 -8.20 -0.13
CA SER A 131 -16.59 -9.13 0.86
C SER A 131 -16.46 -8.54 2.26
N PHE A 132 -16.44 -7.21 2.38
CA PHE A 132 -16.38 -6.52 3.68
C PHE A 132 -17.74 -5.97 4.11
N ASP A 133 -18.75 -6.07 3.24
CA ASP A 133 -20.08 -5.49 3.42
C ASP A 133 -20.00 -4.04 3.93
N CYS A 134 -19.17 -3.26 3.29
CA CYS A 134 -18.87 -1.90 3.72
C CYS A 134 -18.32 -1.05 2.57
N ARG A 135 -18.55 0.27 2.65
CA ARG A 135 -17.82 1.25 1.87
C ARG A 135 -16.44 1.44 2.47
N TRP A 136 -15.46 0.87 1.77
CA TRP A 136 -14.06 0.89 2.19
C TRP A 136 -13.37 2.14 1.70
N ASN A 137 -12.49 2.68 2.49
CA ASN A 137 -11.84 3.94 2.20
C ASN A 137 -10.36 3.75 1.87
N PHE A 138 -9.90 4.55 0.92
CA PHE A 138 -8.51 4.69 0.52
C PHE A 138 -8.10 6.15 0.68
N ALA A 139 -7.01 6.39 1.38
CA ALA A 139 -6.46 7.74 1.54
C ALA A 139 -5.24 7.90 0.64
N SER A 140 -5.22 8.96 -0.15
CA SER A 140 -4.14 9.25 -1.09
C SER A 140 -3.57 10.64 -0.86
N SER A 141 -2.25 10.78 -1.01
CA SER A 141 -1.55 12.06 -1.03
C SER A 141 -0.53 12.11 -2.16
N ILE A 142 -0.28 13.31 -2.67
CA ILE A 142 0.73 13.57 -3.69
C ILE A 142 1.97 14.17 -3.00
N MET A 143 3.15 13.70 -3.37
CA MET A 143 4.40 14.27 -2.93
C MET A 143 4.57 15.65 -3.56
N ASN A 144 4.48 16.71 -2.76
CA ASN A 144 4.79 18.06 -3.25
C ASN A 144 6.29 18.16 -3.57
N SER A 145 6.59 18.81 -4.68
CA SER A 145 7.96 19.09 -5.17
C SER A 145 8.75 19.93 -4.18
#